data_90478bf2639550f3a102952de1590a36
#
_entry.id   90478bf2639550f3a102952de1590a36
#
_cell.length_a   1.000
_cell.length_b   1.000
_cell.length_c   1.000
_cell.angle_alpha   90.00
_cell.angle_beta   90.00
_cell.angle_gamma   90.00
#
_symmetry.space_group_name_H-M   'P 1'
#
loop_
_entity.id
_entity.type
_entity.pdbx_description
1 polymer ?
#
loop_
_entity_poly.entity_id
_entity_poly.type
_entity_poly.pdbx_seq_one_letter_code
_entity_poly.pdbx_strand_id
1 'polypeptide(L)'
;MKNNRTFLEKLLDGTEVEWKPLWSVTTWDKRFNAVEKEKQPKVIKYHYYLASELKPLIVDGGNVKLLTTNESDIWTTEELVQSNISEGEIIAIPWGGNPIVQYYKGKFVTADNRIATSNNTKILDNKFLYYFLLSKLDVISSFYRGSGIKHPSMYHVLEMLIPIPPLPVQTEIVRILDALTALTSELTSELTSELILRRKQYEYYREKLLSEEELGKVGFEWRSLGEICKKVSSGGTPLSTKDEYYNGNIPWLRTQEVQFNEIWDTEVKITQDGLNNSSAKWIPENCVIVAISGATAGRSAINKIALTTNQHCCNLQIAHEYANYRYVFHWVCKEYEKLKSLGQGARADLNSGIIKNYPIALPPLREQHRIVSILDKFETLTNSITEGLPLAIEQSQKRYEYYRELLLSFNGSNQ
;
A
#
# COMPACT_ATOMS: atom_id res chain seq x y z
N MET A 1 -30.01 4.07 -35.02
CA MET A 1 -28.77 4.32 -34.26
C MET A 1 -29.13 4.39 -32.78
N LYS A 2 -28.73 3.43 -31.96
CA LYS A 2 -28.94 3.52 -30.51
C LYS A 2 -28.08 4.67 -29.97
N ASN A 3 -28.74 5.67 -29.40
CA ASN A 3 -28.09 6.85 -28.83
C ASN A 3 -27.24 6.39 -27.60
N ASN A 4 -25.96 6.17 -27.83
CA ASN A 4 -25.03 5.62 -26.80
C ASN A 4 -24.50 6.77 -25.93
N ARG A 5 -25.42 7.59 -25.35
CA ARG A 5 -25.05 8.64 -24.40
C ARG A 5 -24.46 8.02 -23.15
N THR A 6 -23.37 8.57 -22.67
CA THR A 6 -22.79 8.22 -21.36
C THR A 6 -23.79 8.52 -20.25
N PHE A 7 -23.55 8.00 -19.04
CA PHE A 7 -24.40 8.29 -17.88
C PHE A 7 -24.41 9.79 -17.58
N LEU A 8 -23.26 10.44 -17.61
CA LEU A 8 -23.11 11.88 -17.38
C LEU A 8 -23.86 12.72 -18.44
N GLU A 9 -23.77 12.34 -19.72
CA GLU A 9 -24.52 13.02 -20.79
C GLU A 9 -26.04 12.88 -20.64
N LYS A 10 -26.52 11.77 -20.09
CA LYS A 10 -27.95 11.59 -19.75
C LYS A 10 -28.33 12.46 -18.57
N LEU A 11 -27.47 12.59 -17.58
CA LEU A 11 -27.72 13.38 -16.39
C LEU A 11 -27.75 14.89 -16.70
N LEU A 12 -26.87 15.33 -17.58
CA LEU A 12 -26.82 16.72 -18.06
C LEU A 12 -27.99 17.09 -19.00
N ASP A 13 -28.54 16.10 -19.69
CA ASP A 13 -29.65 16.24 -20.66
C ASP A 13 -29.47 17.43 -21.62
N GLY A 14 -28.26 17.60 -22.13
CA GLY A 14 -27.90 18.67 -23.08
C GLY A 14 -27.60 20.03 -22.41
N THR A 15 -27.62 20.12 -21.11
CA THR A 15 -27.23 21.34 -20.39
C THR A 15 -25.72 21.58 -20.56
N GLU A 16 -25.35 22.78 -20.92
CA GLU A 16 -23.96 23.22 -20.96
C GLU A 16 -23.39 23.38 -19.56
N VAL A 17 -22.12 23.00 -19.38
CA VAL A 17 -21.40 23.12 -18.12
C VAL A 17 -20.44 24.29 -18.20
N GLU A 18 -20.64 25.27 -17.33
CA GLU A 18 -19.74 26.41 -17.21
C GLU A 18 -18.47 26.00 -16.43
N TRP A 19 -17.31 26.42 -16.90
CA TRP A 19 -16.05 26.21 -16.20
C TRP A 19 -15.59 27.51 -15.54
N LYS A 20 -15.32 27.47 -14.26
CA LYS A 20 -14.89 28.63 -13.47
C LYS A 20 -13.58 28.36 -12.73
N PRO A 21 -12.69 29.34 -12.62
CA PRO A 21 -11.52 29.19 -11.76
C PRO A 21 -11.95 29.08 -10.29
N LEU A 22 -11.26 28.25 -9.55
CA LEU A 22 -11.60 27.91 -8.16
C LEU A 22 -11.71 29.15 -7.27
N TRP A 23 -10.83 30.15 -7.48
CA TRP A 23 -10.88 31.40 -6.74
C TRP A 23 -12.22 32.16 -6.86
N SER A 24 -12.90 32.03 -8.01
CA SER A 24 -14.16 32.76 -8.27
C SER A 24 -15.37 32.17 -7.58
N VAL A 25 -15.31 30.90 -7.17
CA VAL A 25 -16.45 30.14 -6.61
C VAL A 25 -16.21 29.69 -5.18
N THR A 26 -15.04 29.99 -4.59
CA THR A 26 -14.67 29.57 -3.23
C THR A 26 -14.16 30.70 -2.36
N THR A 27 -14.37 30.60 -1.05
CA THR A 27 -13.74 31.43 -0.03
C THR A 27 -12.74 30.61 0.76
N TRP A 28 -11.55 31.17 1.02
CA TRP A 28 -10.44 30.49 1.70
C TRP A 28 -10.16 31.09 3.08
N ASP A 29 -9.44 30.34 3.90
CA ASP A 29 -9.06 30.66 5.28
C ASP A 29 -8.16 31.90 5.39
N LYS A 30 -7.39 32.23 4.34
CA LYS A 30 -6.54 33.42 4.31
C LYS A 30 -6.26 33.89 2.88
N ARG A 31 -5.72 35.09 2.77
CA ARG A 31 -5.15 35.59 1.51
C ARG A 31 -3.75 34.99 1.31
N PHE A 32 -3.48 34.60 0.08
CA PHE A 32 -2.17 34.06 -0.32
C PHE A 32 -1.38 35.16 -1.05
N ASN A 33 -0.12 35.38 -0.65
CA ASN A 33 0.71 36.46 -1.18
C ASN A 33 0.94 36.39 -2.70
N ALA A 34 0.92 35.18 -3.26
CA ALA A 34 1.08 34.96 -4.71
C ALA A 34 -0.21 35.14 -5.50
N VAL A 35 -1.34 35.47 -4.86
CA VAL A 35 -2.66 35.62 -5.50
C VAL A 35 -3.10 37.08 -5.38
N GLU A 36 -3.61 37.61 -6.47
CA GLU A 36 -4.12 39.00 -6.54
C GLU A 36 -5.28 39.18 -5.54
N LYS A 37 -5.33 40.38 -4.91
CA LYS A 37 -6.31 40.67 -3.86
C LYS A 37 -7.76 40.60 -4.35
N GLU A 38 -7.97 40.96 -5.59
CA GLU A 38 -9.27 40.95 -6.30
C GLU A 38 -9.83 39.52 -6.44
N LYS A 39 -8.95 38.52 -6.53
CA LYS A 39 -9.32 37.09 -6.59
C LYS A 39 -9.66 36.50 -5.20
N GLN A 40 -9.29 37.18 -4.13
CA GLN A 40 -9.60 36.79 -2.75
C GLN A 40 -10.18 37.95 -1.94
N PRO A 41 -11.36 38.51 -2.31
CA PRO A 41 -11.95 39.66 -1.64
C PRO A 41 -12.34 39.37 -0.18
N LYS A 42 -12.73 38.11 0.11
CA LYS A 42 -13.16 37.64 1.43
C LYS A 42 -12.26 36.51 1.91
N VAL A 43 -12.14 36.37 3.22
CA VAL A 43 -11.47 35.25 3.90
C VAL A 43 -12.28 34.85 5.13
N ILE A 44 -12.22 33.58 5.51
CA ILE A 44 -12.79 33.04 6.74
C ILE A 44 -11.63 32.69 7.66
N LYS A 45 -11.56 33.31 8.83
CA LYS A 45 -10.47 33.03 9.77
C LYS A 45 -10.81 31.87 10.67
N TYR A 46 -9.89 30.92 10.78
CA TYR A 46 -9.95 29.79 11.70
C TYR A 46 -8.79 29.88 12.71
N HIS A 47 -8.99 29.29 13.88
CA HIS A 47 -7.90 29.09 14.83
C HIS A 47 -7.09 27.84 14.41
N TYR A 48 -5.77 27.98 14.28
CA TYR A 48 -4.88 26.87 13.93
C TYR A 48 -4.10 26.40 15.15
N TYR A 49 -4.11 25.10 15.35
CA TYR A 49 -3.32 24.44 16.37
C TYR A 49 -2.01 23.91 15.75
N LEU A 50 -0.91 24.00 16.49
CA LEU A 50 0.29 23.25 16.13
C LEU A 50 0.07 21.76 16.34
N ALA A 51 0.79 20.92 15.60
CA ALA A 51 0.66 19.45 15.74
C ALA A 51 0.92 18.95 17.19
N SER A 52 1.84 19.61 17.90
CA SER A 52 2.12 19.34 19.31
C SER A 52 0.97 19.70 20.26
N GLU A 53 0.18 20.72 19.91
CA GLU A 53 -0.98 21.17 20.70
C GLU A 53 -2.20 20.28 20.47
N LEU A 54 -2.35 19.70 19.25
CA LEU A 54 -3.45 18.79 18.94
C LEU A 54 -3.33 17.44 19.64
N LYS A 55 -2.11 16.91 19.77
CA LYS A 55 -1.89 15.57 20.31
C LYS A 55 -2.50 15.35 21.71
N PRO A 56 -2.33 16.26 22.69
CA PRO A 56 -2.95 16.10 24.01
C PRO A 56 -4.48 16.30 24.04
N LEU A 57 -5.07 16.81 22.94
CA LEU A 57 -6.52 17.03 22.85
C LEU A 57 -7.29 15.80 22.32
N ILE A 58 -6.59 14.74 21.92
CA ILE A 58 -7.23 13.54 21.36
C ILE A 58 -8.02 12.81 22.45
N VAL A 59 -9.30 12.58 22.18
CA VAL A 59 -10.22 11.86 23.06
C VAL A 59 -11.06 10.89 22.25
N ASP A 60 -11.10 9.64 22.66
CA ASP A 60 -11.97 8.63 22.03
C ASP A 60 -13.44 8.97 22.32
N GLY A 61 -14.28 8.95 21.26
CA GLY A 61 -15.70 9.27 21.36
C GLY A 61 -16.00 10.75 21.51
N GLY A 62 -15.05 11.65 21.20
CA GLY A 62 -15.28 13.09 21.18
C GLY A 62 -16.31 13.53 20.12
N ASN A 63 -16.78 14.77 20.22
CA ASN A 63 -17.81 15.35 19.35
C ASN A 63 -17.32 16.51 18.47
N VAL A 64 -16.04 16.86 18.56
CA VAL A 64 -15.36 17.86 17.72
C VAL A 64 -14.24 17.19 16.93
N LYS A 65 -14.26 17.30 15.59
CA LYS A 65 -13.26 16.71 14.71
C LYS A 65 -11.90 17.40 14.83
N LEU A 66 -10.84 16.63 14.96
CA LEU A 66 -9.46 17.14 14.83
C LEU A 66 -8.98 16.97 13.38
N LEU A 67 -8.97 18.06 12.60
CA LEU A 67 -8.47 18.05 11.21
C LEU A 67 -6.97 18.24 11.20
N THR A 68 -6.23 17.15 11.08
CA THR A 68 -4.77 17.18 10.93
C THR A 68 -4.35 17.39 9.47
N THR A 69 -3.06 17.53 9.22
CA THR A 69 -2.48 17.57 7.86
C THR A 69 -2.38 16.18 7.21
N ASN A 70 -2.77 15.14 7.91
CA ASN A 70 -2.91 13.77 7.40
C ASN A 70 -4.36 13.33 7.55
N GLU A 71 -4.77 12.38 6.72
CA GLU A 71 -6.06 11.73 6.88
C GLU A 71 -6.09 10.97 8.22
N SER A 72 -7.03 11.32 9.08
CA SER A 72 -7.14 10.72 10.42
C SER A 72 -8.58 10.81 10.94
N ASP A 73 -8.99 9.79 11.69
CA ASP A 73 -10.29 9.78 12.38
C ASP A 73 -10.10 9.99 13.88
N ILE A 74 -9.65 11.20 14.25
CA ILE A 74 -9.41 11.61 15.61
C ILE A 74 -10.32 12.75 16.04
N TRP A 75 -10.67 12.76 17.31
CA TRP A 75 -11.70 13.60 17.88
C TRP A 75 -11.26 14.23 19.19
N THR A 76 -11.95 15.29 19.61
CA THR A 76 -11.84 15.95 20.91
C THR A 76 -13.21 16.33 21.44
N THR A 77 -13.27 16.94 22.61
CA THR A 77 -14.51 17.47 23.20
C THR A 77 -14.56 19.00 23.16
N GLU A 78 -15.77 19.55 23.18
CA GLU A 78 -15.96 21.01 23.23
C GLU A 78 -15.31 21.65 24.44
N GLU A 79 -15.28 20.95 25.58
CA GLU A 79 -14.69 21.45 26.83
C GLU A 79 -13.18 21.67 26.72
N LEU A 80 -12.46 20.82 25.98
CA LEU A 80 -11.01 20.92 25.81
C LEU A 80 -10.60 22.03 24.86
N VAL A 81 -11.39 22.35 23.85
CA VAL A 81 -11.05 23.34 22.81
C VAL A 81 -11.81 24.66 22.95
N GLN A 82 -12.85 24.70 23.80
CA GLN A 82 -13.59 25.90 24.22
C GLN A 82 -13.96 26.85 23.03
N SER A 83 -13.49 28.10 23.07
CA SER A 83 -13.80 29.14 22.08
C SER A 83 -13.11 28.97 20.72
N ASN A 84 -12.22 28.00 20.57
CA ASN A 84 -11.46 27.77 19.33
C ASN A 84 -12.16 26.81 18.35
N ILE A 85 -13.40 26.43 18.64
CA ILE A 85 -14.22 25.57 17.78
C ILE A 85 -14.68 26.35 16.57
N SER A 86 -14.52 25.73 15.41
CA SER A 86 -15.15 26.17 14.16
C SER A 86 -16.26 25.19 13.79
N GLU A 87 -17.30 25.69 13.11
CA GLU A 87 -18.39 24.86 12.60
C GLU A 87 -18.70 25.23 11.17
N GLY A 88 -18.92 24.25 10.33
CA GLY A 88 -19.21 24.48 8.91
C GLY A 88 -19.06 23.24 8.05
N GLU A 89 -19.24 23.45 6.76
CA GLU A 89 -19.00 22.47 5.72
C GLU A 89 -17.81 22.93 4.87
N ILE A 90 -16.71 22.19 4.94
CA ILE A 90 -15.40 22.66 4.47
C ILE A 90 -14.65 21.59 3.66
N ILE A 91 -13.73 22.07 2.85
CA ILE A 91 -12.67 21.29 2.21
C ILE A 91 -11.33 21.76 2.78
N ALA A 92 -10.46 20.82 3.12
CA ALA A 92 -9.14 21.13 3.66
C ALA A 92 -8.04 20.49 2.80
N ILE A 93 -6.98 21.27 2.53
CA ILE A 93 -5.75 20.84 1.86
C ILE A 93 -4.59 21.13 2.81
N PRO A 94 -3.71 20.16 3.13
CA PRO A 94 -2.56 20.39 3.99
C PRO A 94 -1.66 21.50 3.46
N TRP A 95 -1.20 22.40 4.34
CA TRP A 95 -0.20 23.40 3.97
C TRP A 95 1.17 22.78 3.70
N GLY A 96 1.46 21.62 4.25
CA GLY A 96 2.72 20.93 4.04
C GLY A 96 2.62 19.42 4.24
N GLY A 97 3.52 18.68 3.62
CA GLY A 97 3.57 17.23 3.66
C GLY A 97 2.94 16.56 2.43
N ASN A 98 2.24 15.45 2.64
CA ASN A 98 1.60 14.72 1.55
C ASN A 98 0.34 15.45 1.07
N PRO A 99 0.13 15.60 -0.24
CA PRO A 99 -1.08 16.19 -0.78
C PRO A 99 -2.28 15.26 -0.54
N ILE A 100 -3.28 15.77 0.16
CA ILE A 100 -4.59 15.13 0.35
C ILE A 100 -5.69 16.19 0.23
N VAL A 101 -6.92 15.75 -0.01
CA VAL A 101 -8.11 16.61 0.05
C VAL A 101 -9.06 15.99 1.07
N GLN A 102 -9.43 16.76 2.09
CA GLN A 102 -10.34 16.33 3.15
C GLN A 102 -11.65 17.10 3.05
N TYR A 103 -12.76 16.43 3.33
CA TYR A 103 -14.07 17.04 3.49
C TYR A 103 -14.56 16.80 4.91
N TYR A 104 -15.17 17.84 5.51
CA TYR A 104 -15.83 17.70 6.79
C TYR A 104 -17.05 18.64 6.89
N LYS A 105 -18.05 18.18 7.60
CA LYS A 105 -19.26 18.97 7.95
C LYS A 105 -19.59 18.78 9.42
N GLY A 106 -19.52 19.85 10.19
CA GLY A 106 -19.79 19.85 11.62
C GLY A 106 -18.82 20.73 12.40
N LYS A 107 -18.66 20.43 13.70
CA LYS A 107 -17.73 21.12 14.60
C LYS A 107 -16.31 20.55 14.45
N PHE A 108 -15.33 21.41 14.29
CA PHE A 108 -13.93 21.00 14.11
C PHE A 108 -12.96 22.01 14.71
N VAL A 109 -11.75 21.54 14.93
CA VAL A 109 -10.53 22.34 15.08
C VAL A 109 -9.50 21.85 14.06
N THR A 110 -8.54 22.66 13.68
CA THR A 110 -7.65 22.34 12.56
C THR A 110 -6.17 22.61 12.88
N ALA A 111 -5.32 21.74 12.35
CA ALA A 111 -3.90 22.02 12.19
C ALA A 111 -3.67 22.97 10.99
N ASP A 112 -2.42 23.08 10.52
CA ASP A 112 -2.03 23.97 9.42
C ASP A 112 -2.54 23.47 8.06
N ASN A 113 -3.85 23.49 7.89
CA ASN A 113 -4.55 23.23 6.63
C ASN A 113 -4.90 24.55 5.93
N ARG A 114 -5.13 24.49 4.62
CA ARG A 114 -5.77 25.52 3.82
C ARG A 114 -7.22 25.09 3.65
N ILE A 115 -8.13 25.90 4.15
CA ILE A 115 -9.55 25.56 4.24
C ILE A 115 -10.35 26.42 3.28
N ALA A 116 -11.16 25.75 2.50
CA ALA A 116 -12.07 26.35 1.52
C ALA A 116 -13.52 25.98 1.80
N THR A 117 -14.42 26.84 1.37
CA THR A 117 -15.86 26.58 1.25
C THR A 117 -16.40 27.25 0.01
N SER A 118 -17.51 26.76 -0.53
CA SER A 118 -18.24 27.41 -1.63
C SER A 118 -18.70 28.82 -1.25
N ASN A 119 -18.55 29.79 -2.18
CA ASN A 119 -19.09 31.14 -2.01
C ASN A 119 -20.61 31.17 -1.98
N ASN A 120 -21.24 30.20 -2.67
CA ASN A 120 -22.68 30.09 -2.79
C ASN A 120 -23.09 28.63 -3.02
N THR A 121 -23.58 27.98 -2.00
CA THR A 121 -24.02 26.58 -2.04
C THR A 121 -25.25 26.33 -2.92
N LYS A 122 -25.94 27.38 -3.39
CA LYS A 122 -26.99 27.26 -4.41
C LYS A 122 -26.44 27.14 -5.83
N ILE A 123 -25.14 27.39 -6.03
CA ILE A 123 -24.44 27.29 -7.31
C ILE A 123 -23.45 26.13 -7.29
N LEU A 124 -22.67 26.01 -6.23
CA LEU A 124 -21.65 24.98 -6.05
C LEU A 124 -21.82 24.28 -4.70
N ASP A 125 -22.14 23.00 -4.74
CA ASP A 125 -22.18 22.12 -3.57
C ASP A 125 -20.76 21.84 -3.06
N ASN A 126 -20.53 21.93 -1.74
CA ASN A 126 -19.21 21.72 -1.14
C ASN A 126 -18.71 20.27 -1.29
N LYS A 127 -19.62 19.29 -1.24
CA LYS A 127 -19.24 17.90 -1.36
C LYS A 127 -18.94 17.52 -2.82
N PHE A 128 -19.64 18.13 -3.78
CA PHE A 128 -19.29 18.06 -5.20
C PHE A 128 -17.90 18.64 -5.45
N LEU A 129 -17.62 19.83 -4.88
CA LEU A 129 -16.29 20.44 -4.93
C LEU A 129 -15.22 19.50 -4.37
N TYR A 130 -15.47 18.89 -3.21
CA TYR A 130 -14.57 17.90 -2.62
C TYR A 130 -14.28 16.74 -3.57
N TYR A 131 -15.30 16.09 -4.12
CA TYR A 131 -15.11 14.97 -5.03
C TYR A 131 -14.35 15.36 -6.31
N PHE A 132 -14.64 16.55 -6.83
CA PHE A 132 -13.90 17.07 -7.98
C PHE A 132 -12.43 17.30 -7.65
N LEU A 133 -12.10 17.97 -6.56
CA LEU A 133 -10.71 18.17 -6.14
C LEU A 133 -10.00 16.83 -5.84
N LEU A 134 -10.70 15.88 -5.24
CA LEU A 134 -10.18 14.53 -5.02
C LEU A 134 -9.88 13.81 -6.33
N SER A 135 -10.69 14.00 -7.38
CA SER A 135 -10.42 13.44 -8.72
C SER A 135 -9.22 14.11 -9.42
N LYS A 136 -8.80 15.29 -8.96
CA LYS A 136 -7.65 16.05 -9.47
C LYS A 136 -6.45 16.04 -8.52
N LEU A 137 -6.39 15.06 -7.62
CA LEU A 137 -5.35 14.97 -6.60
C LEU A 137 -3.94 14.91 -7.21
N ASP A 138 -3.75 14.24 -8.34
CA ASP A 138 -2.47 14.18 -9.04
C ASP A 138 -2.03 15.56 -9.56
N VAL A 139 -2.97 16.35 -10.09
CA VAL A 139 -2.74 17.73 -10.53
C VAL A 139 -2.38 18.60 -9.33
N ILE A 140 -3.15 18.51 -8.24
CA ILE A 140 -2.85 19.25 -6.99
C ILE A 140 -1.49 18.84 -6.44
N SER A 141 -1.14 17.54 -6.49
CA SER A 141 0.16 17.02 -6.06
C SER A 141 1.32 17.63 -6.85
N SER A 142 1.14 17.87 -8.16
CA SER A 142 2.14 18.49 -9.01
C SER A 142 2.44 19.95 -8.63
N PHE A 143 1.54 20.59 -7.89
CA PHE A 143 1.72 21.96 -7.39
C PHE A 143 2.51 22.04 -6.07
N TYR A 144 2.78 20.90 -5.42
CA TYR A 144 3.58 20.86 -4.20
C TYR A 144 5.08 20.95 -4.51
N ARG A 145 5.75 21.92 -3.93
CA ARG A 145 7.17 22.24 -4.18
C ARG A 145 7.94 22.41 -2.87
N GLY A 146 9.22 22.11 -2.89
CA GLY A 146 10.16 22.23 -1.78
C GLY A 146 11.16 21.09 -1.74
N SER A 147 12.35 21.32 -1.22
CA SER A 147 13.41 20.31 -1.06
C SER A 147 13.27 19.48 0.23
N GLY A 148 12.52 19.98 1.21
CA GLY A 148 12.20 19.31 2.47
C GLY A 148 10.69 19.02 2.54
N ILE A 149 9.97 19.69 3.46
CA ILE A 149 8.51 19.65 3.49
C ILE A 149 7.99 20.39 2.25
N LYS A 150 7.25 19.67 1.41
CA LYS A 150 6.65 20.28 0.22
C LYS A 150 5.40 21.06 0.60
N HIS A 151 5.20 22.21 -0.03
CA HIS A 151 4.04 23.09 0.17
C HIS A 151 3.28 23.31 -1.13
N PRO A 152 1.93 23.42 -1.11
CA PRO A 152 1.14 23.69 -2.30
C PRO A 152 1.35 25.12 -2.81
N SER A 153 1.50 25.27 -4.12
CA SER A 153 1.38 26.56 -4.76
C SER A 153 -0.08 26.97 -4.86
N MET A 154 -0.56 27.76 -3.89
CA MET A 154 -1.97 28.18 -3.85
C MET A 154 -2.38 29.02 -5.06
N TYR A 155 -1.44 29.68 -5.73
CA TYR A 155 -1.73 30.33 -7.02
C TYR A 155 -2.27 29.33 -8.04
N HIS A 156 -1.57 28.20 -8.25
CA HIS A 156 -2.00 27.17 -9.20
C HIS A 156 -3.27 26.47 -8.73
N VAL A 157 -3.44 26.21 -7.44
CA VAL A 157 -4.66 25.62 -6.89
C VAL A 157 -5.87 26.51 -7.16
N LEU A 158 -5.75 27.83 -6.93
CA LEU A 158 -6.85 28.78 -7.12
C LEU A 158 -7.21 29.01 -8.60
N GLU A 159 -6.24 28.88 -9.51
CA GLU A 159 -6.46 28.99 -10.97
C GLU A 159 -7.04 27.72 -11.60
N MET A 160 -7.11 26.59 -10.86
CA MET A 160 -7.75 25.39 -11.40
C MET A 160 -9.19 25.66 -11.80
N LEU A 161 -9.55 25.20 -12.99
CA LEU A 161 -10.93 25.26 -13.48
C LEU A 161 -11.76 24.15 -12.87
N ILE A 162 -12.94 24.49 -12.36
CA ILE A 162 -13.94 23.56 -11.88
C ILE A 162 -15.22 23.64 -12.72
N PRO A 163 -15.82 22.51 -13.14
CA PRO A 163 -17.11 22.50 -13.83
C PRO A 163 -18.23 22.84 -12.86
N ILE A 164 -19.17 23.65 -13.31
CA ILE A 164 -20.37 24.06 -12.56
C ILE A 164 -21.61 23.54 -13.29
N PRO A 165 -21.94 22.25 -13.21
CA PRO A 165 -23.19 21.74 -13.74
C PRO A 165 -24.36 22.22 -12.86
N PRO A 166 -25.61 22.11 -13.34
CA PRO A 166 -26.79 22.44 -12.53
C PRO A 166 -26.78 21.75 -11.17
N LEU A 167 -27.24 22.43 -10.11
CA LEU A 167 -27.21 21.90 -8.74
C LEU A 167 -27.88 20.52 -8.57
N PRO A 168 -29.00 20.18 -9.25
CA PRO A 168 -29.55 18.82 -9.23
C PRO A 168 -28.59 17.75 -9.75
N VAL A 169 -27.77 18.08 -10.77
CA VAL A 169 -26.74 17.19 -11.32
C VAL A 169 -25.61 17.00 -10.31
N GLN A 170 -25.14 18.09 -9.67
CA GLN A 170 -24.14 18.00 -8.60
C GLN A 170 -24.64 17.11 -7.45
N THR A 171 -25.87 17.33 -7.01
CA THR A 171 -26.51 16.55 -5.93
C THR A 171 -26.59 15.05 -6.27
N GLU A 172 -26.96 14.71 -7.51
CA GLU A 172 -27.05 13.30 -7.93
C GLU A 172 -25.68 12.66 -8.04
N ILE A 173 -24.67 13.38 -8.56
CA ILE A 173 -23.28 12.90 -8.57
C ILE A 173 -22.78 12.64 -7.15
N VAL A 174 -23.01 13.58 -6.22
CA VAL A 174 -22.64 13.42 -4.80
C VAL A 174 -23.34 12.20 -4.20
N ARG A 175 -24.65 12.04 -4.43
CA ARG A 175 -25.40 10.89 -3.92
C ARG A 175 -24.82 9.56 -4.38
N ILE A 176 -24.44 9.47 -5.66
CA ILE A 176 -23.85 8.24 -6.22
C ILE A 176 -22.45 8.01 -5.65
N LEU A 177 -21.60 9.05 -5.59
CA LEU A 177 -20.25 8.93 -5.07
C LEU A 177 -20.23 8.60 -3.59
N ASP A 178 -21.16 9.14 -2.80
CA ASP A 178 -21.33 8.78 -1.38
C ASP A 178 -21.67 7.31 -1.22
N ALA A 179 -22.63 6.81 -2.01
CA ALA A 179 -23.02 5.40 -1.98
C ALA A 179 -21.86 4.48 -2.40
N LEU A 180 -21.11 4.85 -3.45
CA LEU A 180 -19.94 4.10 -3.90
C LEU A 180 -18.81 4.12 -2.87
N THR A 181 -18.57 5.27 -2.21
CA THR A 181 -17.57 5.40 -1.15
C THR A 181 -17.91 4.51 0.04
N ALA A 182 -19.16 4.56 0.51
CA ALA A 182 -19.62 3.73 1.62
C ALA A 182 -19.49 2.23 1.29
N LEU A 183 -19.99 1.81 0.12
CA LEU A 183 -19.91 0.41 -0.32
C LEU A 183 -18.47 -0.07 -0.48
N THR A 184 -17.58 0.74 -1.05
CA THR A 184 -16.16 0.39 -1.23
C THR A 184 -15.46 0.27 0.12
N SER A 185 -15.74 1.19 1.05
CA SER A 185 -15.18 1.17 2.40
C SER A 185 -15.62 -0.08 3.17
N GLU A 186 -16.92 -0.42 3.15
CA GLU A 186 -17.47 -1.62 3.78
C GLU A 186 -16.84 -2.88 3.20
N LEU A 187 -16.85 -3.04 1.87
CA LEU A 187 -16.26 -4.18 1.18
C LEU A 187 -14.78 -4.33 1.46
N THR A 188 -14.02 -3.23 1.46
CA THR A 188 -12.57 -3.25 1.77
C THR A 188 -12.32 -3.67 3.22
N SER A 189 -13.14 -3.21 4.15
CA SER A 189 -13.07 -3.60 5.57
C SER A 189 -13.35 -5.10 5.76
N GLU A 190 -14.41 -5.61 5.12
CA GLU A 190 -14.76 -7.03 5.16
C GLU A 190 -13.65 -7.91 4.57
N LEU A 191 -13.16 -7.56 3.38
CA LEU A 191 -12.07 -8.31 2.71
C LEU A 191 -10.77 -8.27 3.54
N THR A 192 -10.46 -7.14 4.18
CA THR A 192 -9.29 -7.03 5.05
C THR A 192 -9.43 -7.88 6.31
N SER A 193 -10.62 -7.89 6.91
CA SER A 193 -10.91 -8.75 8.07
C SER A 193 -10.81 -10.23 7.71
N GLU A 194 -11.36 -10.62 6.55
CA GLU A 194 -11.25 -11.99 6.04
C GLU A 194 -9.79 -12.37 5.77
N LEU A 195 -8.99 -11.46 5.18
CA LEU A 195 -7.56 -11.68 4.94
C LEU A 195 -6.82 -11.98 6.26
N ILE A 196 -7.09 -11.21 7.31
CA ILE A 196 -6.50 -11.43 8.64
C ILE A 196 -6.89 -12.80 9.18
N LEU A 197 -8.16 -13.19 9.08
CA LEU A 197 -8.64 -14.50 9.53
C LEU A 197 -7.99 -15.66 8.76
N ARG A 198 -7.87 -15.52 7.42
CA ARG A 198 -7.25 -16.54 6.56
C ARG A 198 -5.75 -16.67 6.84
N ARG A 199 -5.05 -15.58 7.13
CA ARG A 199 -3.65 -15.64 7.57
C ARG A 199 -3.49 -16.41 8.88
N LYS A 200 -4.35 -16.15 9.87
CA LYS A 200 -4.37 -16.93 11.14
C LYS A 200 -4.68 -18.40 10.90
N GLN A 201 -5.62 -18.71 9.99
CA GLN A 201 -5.91 -20.09 9.62
C GLN A 201 -4.71 -20.77 8.94
N TYR A 202 -4.03 -20.09 8.02
CA TYR A 202 -2.81 -20.59 7.39
C TYR A 202 -1.74 -20.91 8.44
N GLU A 203 -1.47 -20.00 9.36
CA GLU A 203 -0.52 -20.22 10.46
C GLU A 203 -0.91 -21.43 11.31
N TYR A 204 -2.16 -21.51 11.74
CA TYR A 204 -2.67 -22.64 12.52
C TYR A 204 -2.51 -23.98 11.80
N TYR A 205 -2.92 -24.06 10.52
CA TYR A 205 -2.81 -25.31 9.78
C TYR A 205 -1.36 -25.67 9.44
N ARG A 206 -0.51 -24.68 9.19
CA ARG A 206 0.93 -24.90 9.01
C ARG A 206 1.55 -25.50 10.28
N GLU A 207 1.32 -24.90 11.43
CA GLU A 207 1.80 -25.44 12.70
C GLU A 207 1.29 -26.85 12.98
N LYS A 208 -0.01 -27.08 12.77
CA LYS A 208 -0.64 -28.36 13.02
C LYS A 208 -0.16 -29.46 12.07
N LEU A 209 -0.23 -29.23 10.76
CA LEU A 209 0.11 -30.25 9.75
C LEU A 209 1.59 -30.63 9.75
N LEU A 210 2.45 -29.70 10.18
CA LEU A 210 3.90 -29.91 10.30
C LEU A 210 4.33 -30.22 11.75
N SER A 211 3.40 -30.52 12.66
CA SER A 211 3.74 -30.95 14.02
C SER A 211 4.20 -32.40 14.07
N GLU A 212 5.07 -32.72 15.02
CA GLU A 212 5.50 -34.11 15.28
C GLU A 212 4.33 -35.03 15.59
N GLU A 213 3.28 -34.53 16.26
CA GLU A 213 2.08 -35.28 16.57
C GLU A 213 1.34 -35.73 15.29
N GLU A 214 1.11 -34.81 14.34
CA GLU A 214 0.41 -35.13 13.10
C GLU A 214 1.28 -35.96 12.16
N LEU A 215 2.56 -35.63 12.02
CA LEU A 215 3.49 -36.39 11.18
C LEU A 215 3.74 -37.80 11.74
N GLY A 216 3.73 -37.98 13.07
CA GLY A 216 3.83 -39.28 13.73
C GLY A 216 2.72 -40.26 13.38
N LYS A 217 1.53 -39.76 13.00
CA LYS A 217 0.38 -40.62 12.59
C LYS A 217 0.63 -41.39 11.28
N VAL A 218 1.49 -40.82 10.41
CA VAL A 218 1.85 -41.39 9.12
C VAL A 218 3.29 -41.91 9.06
N GLY A 219 4.08 -41.65 10.11
CA GLY A 219 5.50 -41.95 10.19
C GLY A 219 6.34 -40.87 9.47
N PHE A 220 7.46 -40.51 10.06
CA PHE A 220 8.44 -39.59 9.49
C PHE A 220 9.85 -39.94 9.94
N GLU A 221 10.83 -39.44 9.25
CA GLU A 221 12.25 -39.50 9.67
C GLU A 221 12.83 -38.09 9.86
N TRP A 222 13.75 -37.96 10.81
CA TRP A 222 14.53 -36.73 10.97
C TRP A 222 15.73 -36.77 10.01
N ARG A 223 15.89 -35.69 9.24
CA ARG A 223 17.10 -35.41 8.45
C ARG A 223 17.51 -33.96 8.62
N SER A 224 18.74 -33.63 8.20
CA SER A 224 19.15 -32.23 8.08
C SER A 224 18.72 -31.68 6.70
N LEU A 225 18.53 -30.34 6.62
CA LEU A 225 18.23 -29.68 5.37
C LEU A 225 19.32 -29.95 4.30
N GLY A 226 20.57 -30.11 4.75
CA GLY A 226 21.68 -30.41 3.84
C GLY A 226 21.61 -31.81 3.20
N GLU A 227 21.11 -32.82 3.95
CA GLU A 227 21.00 -34.21 3.45
C GLU A 227 19.94 -34.38 2.36
N ILE A 228 18.95 -33.49 2.32
CA ILE A 228 17.87 -33.51 1.33
C ILE A 228 18.12 -32.60 0.12
N CYS A 229 19.30 -31.95 0.06
CA CYS A 229 19.67 -31.05 -1.02
C CYS A 229 20.62 -31.73 -2.00
N LYS A 230 20.42 -31.52 -3.30
CA LYS A 230 21.43 -31.77 -4.35
C LYS A 230 22.61 -30.84 -4.15
N LYS A 231 22.34 -29.61 -3.72
CA LYS A 231 23.38 -28.59 -3.53
C LYS A 231 22.92 -27.55 -2.55
N VAL A 232 23.80 -27.14 -1.65
CA VAL A 232 23.63 -25.94 -0.78
C VAL A 232 24.72 -24.96 -1.20
N SER A 233 24.34 -23.72 -1.49
CA SER A 233 25.27 -22.69 -1.96
C SER A 233 24.90 -21.31 -1.45
N SER A 234 25.86 -20.41 -1.40
CA SER A 234 25.62 -18.97 -1.26
C SER A 234 26.03 -18.27 -2.55
N GLY A 235 25.49 -17.11 -2.78
CA GLY A 235 25.87 -16.28 -3.91
C GLY A 235 27.04 -15.35 -3.64
N GLY A 236 27.10 -14.24 -4.34
CA GLY A 236 28.11 -13.20 -4.19
C GLY A 236 27.63 -11.84 -4.61
N THR A 237 28.37 -10.83 -4.21
CA THR A 237 28.08 -9.42 -4.57
C THR A 237 29.18 -8.93 -5.53
N PRO A 238 28.80 -8.47 -6.74
CA PRO A 238 29.72 -7.73 -7.59
C PRO A 238 30.23 -6.47 -6.88
N LEU A 239 31.44 -6.01 -7.25
CA LEU A 239 32.05 -4.85 -6.62
C LEU A 239 31.15 -3.61 -6.78
N SER A 240 30.63 -3.07 -5.67
CA SER A 240 29.62 -2.00 -5.63
C SER A 240 30.09 -0.65 -6.17
N THR A 241 31.43 -0.46 -6.29
CA THR A 241 32.04 0.75 -6.85
C THR A 241 32.12 0.74 -8.37
N LYS A 242 31.69 -0.37 -9.01
CA LYS A 242 31.70 -0.53 -10.45
C LYS A 242 30.29 -0.54 -11.01
N ASP A 243 29.82 0.61 -11.46
CA ASP A 243 28.48 0.77 -12.01
C ASP A 243 28.21 -0.11 -13.23
N GLU A 244 29.27 -0.44 -14.01
CA GLU A 244 29.21 -1.33 -15.15
C GLU A 244 28.85 -2.79 -14.83
N TYR A 245 28.87 -3.19 -13.54
CA TYR A 245 28.45 -4.51 -13.09
C TYR A 245 26.95 -4.60 -12.81
N TYR A 246 26.25 -3.48 -12.80
CA TYR A 246 24.84 -3.37 -12.47
C TYR A 246 23.99 -2.92 -13.67
N ASN A 247 22.66 -2.88 -13.48
CA ASN A 247 21.70 -2.47 -14.50
C ASN A 247 21.75 -3.34 -15.79
N GLY A 248 22.15 -4.62 -15.65
CA GLY A 248 22.10 -5.61 -16.71
C GLY A 248 20.75 -6.32 -16.81
N ASN A 249 20.78 -7.57 -17.24
CA ASN A 249 19.60 -8.42 -17.44
C ASN A 249 19.61 -9.70 -16.61
N ILE A 250 20.65 -9.94 -15.80
CA ILE A 250 20.77 -11.13 -14.95
C ILE A 250 20.12 -10.82 -13.60
N PRO A 251 19.02 -11.51 -13.23
CA PRO A 251 18.36 -11.32 -11.94
C PRO A 251 19.33 -11.64 -10.79
N TRP A 252 19.45 -10.68 -9.82
CA TRP A 252 20.34 -10.80 -8.68
C TRP A 252 19.60 -10.47 -7.38
N LEU A 253 19.23 -11.52 -6.66
CA LEU A 253 18.43 -11.44 -5.45
C LEU A 253 19.24 -10.98 -4.26
N ARG A 254 18.68 -10.03 -3.52
CA ARG A 254 19.21 -9.55 -2.24
C ARG A 254 18.32 -10.01 -1.09
N THR A 255 18.89 -10.12 0.11
CA THR A 255 18.18 -10.63 1.29
C THR A 255 16.92 -9.84 1.65
N GLN A 256 16.83 -8.55 1.36
CA GLN A 256 15.65 -7.73 1.62
C GLN A 256 14.41 -8.16 0.83
N GLU A 257 14.60 -8.83 -0.30
CA GLU A 257 13.52 -9.36 -1.14
C GLU A 257 13.01 -10.74 -0.66
N VAL A 258 13.73 -11.37 0.29
CA VAL A 258 13.36 -12.67 0.89
C VAL A 258 12.35 -12.42 2.02
N GLN A 259 11.05 -12.61 1.74
CA GLN A 259 9.96 -12.22 2.65
C GLN A 259 8.81 -13.24 2.73
N PHE A 260 9.13 -14.54 2.80
CA PHE A 260 8.15 -15.64 2.78
C PHE A 260 7.29 -15.64 1.51
N ASN A 261 7.92 -15.42 0.37
CA ASN A 261 7.28 -15.16 -0.92
C ASN A 261 7.89 -16.01 -2.04
N GLU A 262 7.22 -15.97 -3.19
CA GLU A 262 7.79 -16.44 -4.46
C GLU A 262 8.50 -15.29 -5.18
N ILE A 263 9.66 -15.54 -5.75
CA ILE A 263 10.49 -14.58 -6.49
C ILE A 263 10.34 -14.85 -8.00
N TRP A 264 9.63 -13.96 -8.67
CA TRP A 264 9.39 -14.00 -10.12
C TRP A 264 10.27 -13.04 -10.91
N ASP A 265 10.87 -12.06 -10.25
CA ASP A 265 11.89 -11.13 -10.76
C ASP A 265 12.66 -10.54 -9.59
N THR A 266 13.71 -9.76 -9.82
CA THR A 266 14.52 -9.10 -8.79
C THR A 266 14.56 -7.58 -9.03
N GLU A 267 14.60 -6.82 -7.95
CA GLU A 267 14.73 -5.35 -8.03
C GLU A 267 16.01 -4.90 -8.70
N VAL A 268 17.11 -5.63 -8.45
CA VAL A 268 18.43 -5.33 -9.02
C VAL A 268 18.83 -6.44 -9.97
N LYS A 269 19.39 -6.04 -11.11
CA LYS A 269 19.97 -6.94 -12.09
C LYS A 269 21.44 -6.61 -12.28
N ILE A 270 22.27 -7.64 -12.54
CA ILE A 270 23.69 -7.50 -12.79
C ILE A 270 24.00 -7.79 -14.27
N THR A 271 25.14 -7.32 -14.72
CA THR A 271 25.65 -7.60 -16.05
C THR A 271 26.40 -8.92 -16.09
N GLN A 272 26.75 -9.42 -17.32
CA GLN A 272 27.61 -10.60 -17.49
C GLN A 272 28.98 -10.37 -16.89
N ASP A 273 29.52 -9.14 -17.00
CA ASP A 273 30.80 -8.78 -16.39
C ASP A 273 30.73 -8.79 -14.86
N GLY A 274 29.61 -8.30 -14.29
CA GLY A 274 29.37 -8.40 -12.85
C GLY A 274 29.27 -9.83 -12.35
N LEU A 275 28.67 -10.73 -13.13
CA LEU A 275 28.65 -12.17 -12.83
C LEU A 275 30.05 -12.78 -12.92
N ASN A 276 30.78 -12.52 -14.00
CA ASN A 276 32.10 -13.12 -14.25
C ASN A 276 33.16 -12.65 -13.24
N ASN A 277 33.05 -11.43 -12.75
CA ASN A 277 33.99 -10.80 -11.82
C ASN A 277 33.55 -10.83 -10.36
N SER A 278 32.62 -11.72 -10.02
CA SER A 278 32.14 -11.90 -8.64
C SER A 278 31.98 -13.38 -8.29
N SER A 279 31.66 -13.66 -7.03
CA SER A 279 31.31 -15.01 -6.58
C SER A 279 29.78 -15.30 -6.76
N ALA A 280 29.03 -14.42 -7.40
CA ALA A 280 27.64 -14.69 -7.77
C ALA A 280 27.57 -15.90 -8.71
N LYS A 281 26.56 -16.75 -8.48
CA LYS A 281 26.37 -17.99 -9.26
C LYS A 281 24.91 -18.19 -9.54
N TRP A 282 24.60 -18.71 -10.70
CA TRP A 282 23.26 -19.15 -11.05
C TRP A 282 22.77 -20.27 -10.14
N ILE A 283 21.55 -20.16 -9.71
CA ILE A 283 20.76 -21.23 -9.12
C ILE A 283 19.55 -21.51 -10.02
N PRO A 284 19.13 -22.78 -10.17
CA PRO A 284 17.96 -23.12 -10.95
C PRO A 284 16.70 -22.63 -10.25
N GLU A 285 15.57 -22.65 -10.95
CA GLU A 285 14.26 -22.42 -10.37
C GLU A 285 13.91 -23.45 -9.28
N ASN A 286 12.96 -23.09 -8.41
CA ASN A 286 12.42 -23.92 -7.34
C ASN A 286 13.47 -24.30 -6.26
N CYS A 287 14.49 -23.46 -6.05
CA CYS A 287 15.28 -23.52 -4.83
C CYS A 287 14.55 -22.88 -3.66
N VAL A 288 14.77 -23.37 -2.46
CA VAL A 288 14.38 -22.68 -1.21
C VAL A 288 15.55 -21.81 -0.78
N ILE A 289 15.32 -20.50 -0.72
CA ILE A 289 16.33 -19.50 -0.39
C ILE A 289 16.09 -19.01 1.04
N VAL A 290 17.09 -19.06 1.90
CA VAL A 290 17.03 -18.58 3.27
C VAL A 290 17.99 -17.40 3.44
N ALA A 291 17.45 -16.25 3.88
CA ALA A 291 18.27 -15.11 4.25
C ALA A 291 19.07 -15.43 5.52
N ILE A 292 20.38 -15.20 5.51
CA ILE A 292 21.25 -15.55 6.64
C ILE A 292 21.83 -14.34 7.38
N SER A 293 21.50 -13.12 6.94
CA SER A 293 21.94 -11.90 7.65
C SER A 293 20.97 -10.74 7.51
N GLY A 294 21.15 -9.74 8.36
CA GLY A 294 20.36 -8.52 8.38
C GLY A 294 18.96 -8.70 8.97
N ALA A 295 18.08 -7.71 8.74
CA ALA A 295 16.72 -7.69 9.29
C ALA A 295 15.81 -8.83 8.80
N THR A 296 16.20 -9.50 7.73
CA THR A 296 15.46 -10.62 7.12
C THR A 296 16.04 -12.00 7.49
N ALA A 297 17.06 -12.06 8.34
CA ALA A 297 17.68 -13.32 8.73
C ALA A 297 16.64 -14.35 9.23
N GLY A 298 16.72 -15.58 8.71
CA GLY A 298 15.76 -16.66 8.95
C GLY A 298 14.55 -16.68 8.01
N ARG A 299 14.25 -15.59 7.28
CA ARG A 299 13.17 -15.60 6.29
C ARG A 299 13.54 -16.44 5.08
N SER A 300 12.53 -16.97 4.42
CA SER A 300 12.69 -17.83 3.24
C SER A 300 11.88 -17.35 2.05
N ALA A 301 12.30 -17.76 0.87
CA ALA A 301 11.58 -17.55 -0.39
C ALA A 301 11.81 -18.73 -1.35
N ILE A 302 11.00 -18.82 -2.40
CA ILE A 302 11.19 -19.75 -3.52
C ILE A 302 11.42 -18.94 -4.78
N ASN A 303 12.52 -19.19 -5.51
CA ASN A 303 12.67 -18.58 -6.82
C ASN A 303 11.89 -19.36 -7.89
N LYS A 304 11.10 -18.64 -8.69
CA LYS A 304 10.30 -19.20 -9.79
C LYS A 304 10.97 -19.04 -11.15
N ILE A 305 12.13 -18.39 -11.17
CA ILE A 305 13.03 -18.22 -12.32
C ILE A 305 14.45 -18.62 -11.92
N ALA A 306 15.27 -19.01 -12.87
CA ALA A 306 16.71 -19.10 -12.63
C ALA A 306 17.23 -17.69 -12.30
N LEU A 307 18.03 -17.55 -11.25
CA LEU A 307 18.57 -16.26 -10.80
C LEU A 307 19.93 -16.42 -10.11
N THR A 308 20.54 -15.30 -9.77
CA THR A 308 21.74 -15.25 -8.93
C THR A 308 21.40 -14.60 -7.59
N THR A 309 22.20 -14.81 -6.55
CA THR A 309 21.96 -14.26 -5.22
C THR A 309 23.20 -13.56 -4.66
N ASN A 310 23.00 -12.70 -3.68
CA ASN A 310 24.12 -12.19 -2.89
C ASN A 310 24.66 -13.25 -1.91
N GLN A 311 25.79 -12.97 -1.24
CA GLN A 311 26.44 -13.88 -0.30
C GLN A 311 25.65 -14.14 0.99
N HIS A 312 24.61 -13.33 1.25
CA HIS A 312 23.77 -13.42 2.43
C HIS A 312 22.49 -14.26 2.21
N CYS A 313 22.40 -14.94 1.07
CA CYS A 313 21.36 -15.92 0.76
C CYS A 313 21.98 -17.33 0.82
N CYS A 314 21.35 -18.21 1.60
CA CYS A 314 21.64 -19.65 1.59
C CYS A 314 20.62 -20.33 0.65
N ASN A 315 21.09 -20.88 -0.45
CA ASN A 315 20.28 -21.45 -1.52
C ASN A 315 20.26 -22.97 -1.40
N LEU A 316 19.08 -23.54 -1.17
CA LEU A 316 18.84 -24.97 -1.01
C LEU A 316 18.22 -25.51 -2.30
N GLN A 317 19.00 -26.19 -3.12
CA GLN A 317 18.51 -26.94 -4.28
C GLN A 317 18.04 -28.33 -3.81
N ILE A 318 16.74 -28.46 -3.61
CA ILE A 318 16.16 -29.69 -3.03
C ILE A 318 16.25 -30.86 -4.02
N ALA A 319 16.60 -32.03 -3.50
CA ALA A 319 16.57 -33.30 -4.23
C ALA A 319 15.14 -33.85 -4.21
N HIS A 320 14.46 -33.84 -5.35
CA HIS A 320 13.03 -34.19 -5.48
C HIS A 320 12.72 -35.65 -5.07
N GLU A 321 13.72 -36.51 -5.11
CA GLU A 321 13.65 -37.89 -4.65
C GLU A 321 13.47 -38.01 -3.13
N TYR A 322 13.88 -37.01 -2.35
CA TYR A 322 13.77 -36.99 -0.89
C TYR A 322 12.65 -36.07 -0.42
N ALA A 323 12.52 -34.87 -1.01
CA ALA A 323 11.58 -33.89 -0.50
C ALA A 323 10.97 -33.02 -1.61
N ASN A 324 9.72 -32.62 -1.38
CA ASN A 324 9.07 -31.55 -2.13
C ASN A 324 9.60 -30.20 -1.66
N TYR A 325 10.11 -29.36 -2.58
CA TYR A 325 10.69 -28.06 -2.23
C TYR A 325 9.70 -27.12 -1.53
N ARG A 326 8.39 -27.18 -1.85
CA ARG A 326 7.38 -26.40 -1.16
C ARG A 326 7.12 -26.90 0.27
N TYR A 327 7.21 -28.20 0.50
CA TYR A 327 7.17 -28.77 1.84
C TYR A 327 8.31 -28.21 2.70
N VAL A 328 9.52 -28.20 2.14
CA VAL A 328 10.71 -27.63 2.78
C VAL A 328 10.53 -26.13 3.05
N PHE A 329 9.97 -25.38 2.12
CA PHE A 329 9.64 -23.97 2.30
C PHE A 329 8.68 -23.75 3.48
N HIS A 330 7.57 -24.46 3.51
CA HIS A 330 6.61 -24.36 4.62
C HIS A 330 7.22 -24.78 5.96
N TRP A 331 8.10 -25.78 5.96
CA TRP A 331 8.85 -26.18 7.15
C TRP A 331 9.76 -25.06 7.64
N VAL A 332 10.56 -24.45 6.78
CA VAL A 332 11.45 -23.34 7.13
C VAL A 332 10.62 -22.12 7.59
N CYS A 333 9.48 -21.83 6.97
CA CYS A 333 8.57 -20.79 7.42
C CYS A 333 8.02 -21.06 8.83
N LYS A 334 7.65 -22.31 9.15
CA LYS A 334 7.22 -22.71 10.49
C LYS A 334 8.33 -22.53 11.51
N GLU A 335 9.55 -22.93 11.18
CA GLU A 335 10.69 -22.91 12.10
C GLU A 335 11.41 -21.54 12.15
N TYR A 336 10.85 -20.49 11.55
CA TYR A 336 11.46 -19.16 11.42
C TYR A 336 11.99 -18.59 12.74
N GLU A 337 11.16 -18.56 13.80
CA GLU A 337 11.59 -17.98 15.08
C GLU A 337 12.71 -18.80 15.74
N LYS A 338 12.67 -20.13 15.61
CA LYS A 338 13.73 -21.00 16.11
C LYS A 338 15.01 -20.81 15.30
N LEU A 339 14.94 -20.76 13.96
CA LEU A 339 16.08 -20.49 13.11
C LEU A 339 16.71 -19.15 13.46
N LYS A 340 15.91 -18.11 13.57
CA LYS A 340 16.35 -16.76 13.91
C LYS A 340 17.07 -16.72 15.29
N SER A 341 16.57 -17.49 16.26
CA SER A 341 17.19 -17.59 17.59
C SER A 341 18.58 -18.24 17.60
N LEU A 342 18.95 -18.96 16.54
CA LEU A 342 20.29 -19.56 16.37
C LEU A 342 21.32 -18.56 15.83
N GLY A 343 20.89 -17.32 15.51
CA GLY A 343 21.80 -16.28 15.03
C GLY A 343 22.88 -15.93 16.04
N GLN A 344 24.08 -15.64 15.56
CA GLN A 344 25.27 -15.40 16.36
C GLN A 344 25.80 -13.96 16.20
N GLY A 345 26.47 -13.46 17.22
CA GLY A 345 27.08 -12.13 17.22
C GLY A 345 26.07 -10.98 17.41
N ALA A 346 26.55 -9.74 17.39
CA ALA A 346 25.77 -8.54 17.66
C ALA A 346 24.62 -8.28 16.64
N ARG A 347 24.70 -8.89 15.44
CA ARG A 347 23.68 -8.78 14.40
C ARG A 347 22.74 -9.98 14.33
N ALA A 348 22.93 -10.98 15.20
CA ALA A 348 22.20 -12.25 15.17
C ALA A 348 22.20 -12.89 13.76
N ASP A 349 23.37 -12.85 13.07
CA ASP A 349 23.53 -13.43 11.74
C ASP A 349 23.55 -14.96 11.81
N LEU A 350 22.83 -15.59 10.91
CA LEU A 350 22.92 -17.02 10.63
C LEU A 350 24.12 -17.29 9.68
N ASN A 351 24.43 -18.55 9.46
CA ASN A 351 25.35 -18.97 8.40
C ASN A 351 24.84 -20.23 7.70
N SER A 352 25.41 -20.53 6.53
CA SER A 352 24.97 -21.67 5.72
C SER A 352 25.15 -23.01 6.45
N GLY A 353 26.11 -23.11 7.39
CA GLY A 353 26.31 -24.30 8.22
C GLY A 353 25.13 -24.55 9.17
N ILE A 354 24.63 -23.50 9.83
CA ILE A 354 23.43 -23.57 10.70
C ILE A 354 22.24 -24.05 9.86
N ILE A 355 21.99 -23.43 8.70
CA ILE A 355 20.87 -23.81 7.82
C ILE A 355 21.02 -25.24 7.34
N LYS A 356 22.21 -25.61 6.85
CA LYS A 356 22.49 -26.96 6.33
C LYS A 356 22.24 -28.06 7.38
N ASN A 357 22.60 -27.81 8.63
CA ASN A 357 22.44 -28.79 9.73
C ASN A 357 21.09 -28.70 10.44
N TYR A 358 20.21 -27.79 10.04
CA TYR A 358 18.90 -27.63 10.67
C TYR A 358 18.01 -28.84 10.41
N PRO A 359 17.34 -29.40 11.44
CA PRO A 359 16.54 -30.60 11.29
C PRO A 359 15.23 -30.33 10.56
N ILE A 360 14.80 -31.32 9.79
CA ILE A 360 13.50 -31.37 9.14
C ILE A 360 12.86 -32.74 9.35
N ALA A 361 11.60 -32.77 9.74
CA ALA A 361 10.80 -33.99 9.81
C ALA A 361 10.25 -34.30 8.40
N LEU A 362 10.58 -35.48 7.87
CA LEU A 362 10.20 -35.90 6.51
C LEU A 362 9.21 -37.06 6.55
N PRO A 363 7.92 -36.82 6.35
CA PRO A 363 6.97 -37.88 6.09
C PRO A 363 7.15 -38.41 4.63
N PRO A 364 6.51 -39.51 4.25
CA PRO A 364 6.53 -40.01 2.88
C PRO A 364 6.13 -38.92 1.87
N LEU A 365 6.70 -38.93 0.66
CA LEU A 365 6.46 -37.90 -0.38
C LEU A 365 4.95 -37.67 -0.66
N ARG A 366 4.14 -38.73 -0.62
CA ARG A 366 2.68 -38.59 -0.77
C ARG A 366 2.08 -37.67 0.26
N GLU A 367 2.52 -37.76 1.51
CA GLU A 367 2.04 -36.90 2.60
C GLU A 367 2.57 -35.47 2.48
N GLN A 368 3.85 -35.30 2.09
CA GLN A 368 4.39 -33.99 1.78
C GLN A 368 3.53 -33.27 0.73
N HIS A 369 3.15 -33.95 -0.37
CA HIS A 369 2.29 -33.37 -1.40
C HIS A 369 0.89 -33.02 -0.87
N ARG A 370 0.30 -33.88 0.01
CA ARG A 370 -0.98 -33.59 0.63
C ARG A 370 -0.93 -32.31 1.47
N ILE A 371 0.08 -32.19 2.32
CA ILE A 371 0.31 -31.00 3.17
C ILE A 371 0.49 -29.77 2.31
N VAL A 372 1.36 -29.82 1.31
CA VAL A 372 1.61 -28.73 0.35
C VAL A 372 0.32 -28.29 -0.32
N SER A 373 -0.48 -29.25 -0.84
CA SER A 373 -1.76 -28.91 -1.50
C SER A 373 -2.75 -28.17 -0.60
N ILE A 374 -2.70 -28.39 0.72
CA ILE A 374 -3.54 -27.66 1.67
C ILE A 374 -2.96 -26.27 1.93
N LEU A 375 -1.66 -26.17 2.24
CA LEU A 375 -1.02 -24.92 2.62
C LEU A 375 -0.94 -23.93 1.45
N ASP A 376 -0.68 -24.42 0.23
CA ASP A 376 -0.61 -23.58 -0.97
C ASP A 376 -1.95 -22.91 -1.29
N LYS A 377 -3.09 -23.56 -1.01
CA LYS A 377 -4.41 -22.92 -1.17
C LYS A 377 -4.59 -21.72 -0.24
N PHE A 378 -4.11 -21.81 1.00
CA PHE A 378 -4.14 -20.66 1.91
C PHE A 378 -3.17 -19.57 1.48
N GLU A 379 -1.96 -19.95 1.05
CA GLU A 379 -0.96 -19.00 0.58
C GLU A 379 -1.46 -18.22 -0.64
N THR A 380 -2.03 -18.88 -1.64
CA THR A 380 -2.66 -18.24 -2.80
C THR A 380 -3.75 -17.27 -2.37
N LEU A 381 -4.64 -17.69 -1.47
CA LEU A 381 -5.74 -16.83 -1.01
C LEU A 381 -5.26 -15.58 -0.26
N THR A 382 -4.14 -15.68 0.47
CA THR A 382 -3.67 -14.62 1.38
C THR A 382 -2.56 -13.75 0.84
N ASN A 383 -1.75 -14.25 -0.08
CA ASN A 383 -0.51 -13.59 -0.51
C ASN A 383 -0.44 -13.31 -2.01
N SER A 384 -1.25 -14.00 -2.83
CA SER A 384 -1.20 -13.79 -4.28
C SER A 384 -1.70 -12.39 -4.66
N ILE A 385 -0.90 -11.69 -5.48
CA ILE A 385 -1.26 -10.40 -6.09
C ILE A 385 -2.03 -10.56 -7.41
N THR A 386 -2.08 -11.78 -7.96
CA THR A 386 -2.77 -12.10 -9.21
C THR A 386 -4.13 -12.76 -8.99
N GLU A 387 -4.38 -13.26 -7.77
CA GLU A 387 -5.65 -13.86 -7.36
C GLU A 387 -5.79 -13.79 -5.83
N GLY A 388 -6.96 -14.07 -5.31
CA GLY A 388 -7.20 -14.06 -3.86
C GLY A 388 -7.63 -12.71 -3.30
N LEU A 389 -7.57 -12.58 -1.97
CA LEU A 389 -8.08 -11.41 -1.24
C LEU A 389 -7.31 -10.11 -1.50
N PRO A 390 -5.97 -10.09 -1.61
CA PRO A 390 -5.25 -8.86 -1.93
C PRO A 390 -5.66 -8.25 -3.26
N LEU A 391 -5.82 -9.08 -4.31
CA LEU A 391 -6.30 -8.61 -5.62
C LEU A 391 -7.74 -8.08 -5.53
N ALA A 392 -8.62 -8.75 -4.77
CA ALA A 392 -10.01 -8.32 -4.62
C ALA A 392 -10.11 -6.94 -3.96
N ILE A 393 -9.26 -6.67 -2.96
CA ILE A 393 -9.16 -5.35 -2.29
C ILE A 393 -8.71 -4.30 -3.30
N GLU A 394 -7.64 -4.55 -4.04
CA GLU A 394 -7.13 -3.63 -5.06
C GLU A 394 -8.15 -3.34 -6.16
N GLN A 395 -8.82 -4.37 -6.66
CA GLN A 395 -9.85 -4.23 -7.70
C GLN A 395 -11.07 -3.43 -7.21
N SER A 396 -11.46 -3.57 -5.94
CA SER A 396 -12.53 -2.77 -5.35
C SER A 396 -12.18 -1.29 -5.37
N GLN A 397 -10.95 -0.94 -4.97
CA GLN A 397 -10.47 0.43 -4.96
C GLN A 397 -10.37 1.02 -6.38
N LYS A 398 -9.77 0.30 -7.33
CA LYS A 398 -9.66 0.73 -8.74
C LYS A 398 -11.03 0.93 -9.40
N ARG A 399 -12.02 0.11 -9.05
CA ARG A 399 -13.40 0.25 -9.55
C ARG A 399 -14.04 1.54 -9.05
N TYR A 400 -13.87 1.87 -7.78
CA TYR A 400 -14.31 3.15 -7.22
C TYR A 400 -13.66 4.33 -7.95
N GLU A 401 -12.35 4.33 -8.13
CA GLU A 401 -11.60 5.38 -8.82
C GLU A 401 -12.10 5.58 -10.26
N TYR A 402 -12.29 4.49 -10.99
CA TYR A 402 -12.83 4.52 -12.35
C TYR A 402 -14.21 5.18 -12.42
N TYR A 403 -15.15 4.80 -11.54
CA TYR A 403 -16.49 5.41 -11.56
C TYR A 403 -16.47 6.86 -11.07
N ARG A 404 -15.62 7.23 -10.14
CA ARG A 404 -15.43 8.61 -9.72
C ARG A 404 -14.96 9.47 -10.89
N GLU A 405 -13.95 9.04 -11.61
CA GLU A 405 -13.45 9.74 -12.79
C GLU A 405 -14.52 9.85 -13.87
N LEU A 406 -15.24 8.78 -14.16
CA LEU A 406 -16.32 8.78 -15.16
C LEU A 406 -17.43 9.79 -14.84
N LEU A 407 -17.83 9.92 -13.58
CA LEU A 407 -18.88 10.84 -13.12
C LEU A 407 -18.42 12.31 -13.10
N LEU A 408 -17.11 12.55 -13.07
CA LEU A 408 -16.52 13.89 -12.98
C LEU A 408 -15.80 14.32 -14.29
N SER A 409 -15.87 13.50 -15.36
CA SER A 409 -15.27 13.79 -16.67
C SER A 409 -16.19 14.63 -17.53
N PHE A 410 -16.33 15.91 -17.19
CA PHE A 410 -17.10 16.86 -18.01
C PHE A 410 -16.36 17.24 -19.30
N ASN A 411 -17.09 17.36 -20.41
CA ASN A 411 -16.53 17.82 -21.68
C ASN A 411 -16.05 19.28 -21.54
N GLY A 412 -14.82 19.56 -21.96
CA GLY A 412 -14.18 20.88 -21.81
C GLY A 412 -12.91 20.89 -20.95
N SER A 413 -12.53 19.76 -20.37
CA SER A 413 -11.32 19.64 -19.54
C SER A 413 -10.00 19.48 -20.34
N ASN A 414 -9.96 19.86 -21.63
CA ASN A 414 -8.70 19.91 -22.38
C ASN A 414 -7.93 21.19 -22.03
N GLN A 415 -7.36 21.26 -20.79
CA GLN A 415 -6.20 22.11 -20.47
C GLN A 415 -5.42 21.54 -19.30
#